data_44514a16444ef076f33983f926a50120
#
_entry.id   44514a16444ef076f33983f926a50120
#
_cell.length_a   1.000
_cell.length_b   1.000
_cell.length_c   1.000
_cell.angle_alpha   90.00
_cell.angle_beta   90.00
_cell.angle_gamma   90.00
#
_symmetry.space_group_name_H-M   'P 1'
#
loop_
_entity.id
_entity.type
_entity.pdbx_description
1 polymer ?
#
loop_
_entity_poly.entity_id
_entity_poly.type
_entity_poly.pdbx_seq_one_letter_code
_entity_poly.pdbx_strand_id
1 'polypeptide(L)'
;QGTNVDLQIGDNRGMDGFYLNGTIHYVFHSDAGSGYSGVNYSRLKKNGSNWQLQNNKVIKITGKDCAFPSIASMGWTNTDQSALIHFLCSSNSDFPGMRAVFVNDNFQESNPIMVKAGTGYASVFPQNGVTRWGDYSGASRELNASVPTVWVFGMYGNTNNTWTNNFAKISTGAWPTDVEDVQENTESKVQVFPNPIEDVYSIQLDLPESGKIEIDLFDMNGRFVRHVYASQISKGNNLFSFNKGPLANGQYVLQFKLNNQPFKNEKISVTGR
;
A
#
# COMPACT_ATOMS: atom_id res chain seq x y z
N GLN A 1 -7.00 19.42 -5.03
CA GLN A 1 -6.35 19.98 -6.24
C GLN A 1 -7.42 20.57 -7.15
N GLY A 2 -7.20 21.80 -7.67
CA GLY A 2 -8.07 22.43 -8.67
C GLY A 2 -9.43 22.93 -8.15
N THR A 3 -9.60 23.12 -6.87
CA THR A 3 -10.80 23.69 -6.24
C THR A 3 -10.43 24.74 -5.21
N ASN A 4 -11.32 25.70 -4.99
CA ASN A 4 -11.22 26.69 -3.92
C ASN A 4 -12.01 26.26 -2.66
N VAL A 5 -12.36 24.99 -2.58
CA VAL A 5 -13.14 24.44 -1.47
C VAL A 5 -12.24 23.54 -0.64
N ASP A 6 -12.08 23.88 0.63
CA ASP A 6 -11.32 23.07 1.58
C ASP A 6 -12.10 21.85 2.05
N LEU A 7 -11.40 20.79 2.39
CA LEU A 7 -12.00 19.60 2.99
C LEU A 7 -12.06 19.76 4.52
N GLN A 8 -13.21 19.49 5.10
CA GLN A 8 -13.36 19.48 6.55
C GLN A 8 -12.71 18.24 7.14
N ILE A 9 -11.79 18.41 8.08
CA ILE A 9 -11.06 17.32 8.71
C ILE A 9 -11.49 17.01 10.15
N GLY A 10 -12.53 17.67 10.67
CA GLY A 10 -13.07 17.41 12.00
C GLY A 10 -12.25 18.03 13.14
N ASP A 11 -12.24 17.37 14.29
CA ASP A 11 -11.61 17.81 15.53
C ASP A 11 -10.61 16.77 16.08
N ASN A 12 -10.04 17.02 17.28
CA ASN A 12 -9.00 16.18 17.90
C ASN A 12 -9.55 14.98 18.70
N ARG A 13 -10.80 14.58 18.50
CA ARG A 13 -11.33 13.41 19.21
C ARG A 13 -10.56 12.14 18.84
N GLY A 14 -10.52 11.15 19.75
CA GLY A 14 -10.01 9.82 19.45
C GLY A 14 -10.84 9.20 18.33
N MET A 15 -10.15 8.73 17.29
CA MET A 15 -10.80 8.19 16.09
C MET A 15 -10.89 6.68 16.13
N ASP A 16 -9.80 6.02 16.51
CA ASP A 16 -9.70 4.57 16.54
C ASP A 16 -8.61 4.10 17.49
N GLY A 17 -8.66 2.83 17.91
CA GLY A 17 -7.67 2.24 18.79
C GLY A 17 -7.89 0.76 19.04
N PHE A 18 -6.86 0.11 19.56
CA PHE A 18 -6.94 -1.27 20.01
C PHE A 18 -6.09 -1.49 21.28
N TYR A 19 -6.40 -2.56 21.98
CA TYR A 19 -5.62 -3.02 23.13
C TYR A 19 -4.85 -4.28 22.77
N LEU A 20 -3.56 -4.31 23.10
CA LEU A 20 -2.71 -5.47 22.91
C LEU A 20 -1.74 -5.61 24.09
N ASN A 21 -1.80 -6.72 24.79
CA ASN A 21 -0.82 -7.13 25.81
C ASN A 21 -0.37 -6.01 26.77
N GLY A 22 -1.33 -5.37 27.43
CA GLY A 22 -1.06 -4.29 28.40
C GLY A 22 -0.81 -2.92 27.81
N THR A 23 -0.94 -2.76 26.49
CA THR A 23 -0.76 -1.49 25.79
C THR A 23 -2.04 -1.11 25.03
N ILE A 24 -2.49 0.13 25.19
CA ILE A 24 -3.52 0.75 24.34
C ILE A 24 -2.82 1.53 23.24
N HIS A 25 -3.22 1.25 22.01
CA HIS A 25 -2.83 1.99 20.81
C HIS A 25 -4.01 2.84 20.39
N TYR A 26 -3.80 4.13 20.10
CA TYR A 26 -4.87 4.97 19.60
C TYR A 26 -4.36 6.07 18.67
N VAL A 27 -5.24 6.51 17.79
CA VAL A 27 -4.98 7.53 16.78
C VAL A 27 -6.06 8.61 16.79
N PHE A 28 -5.64 9.83 16.45
CA PHE A 28 -6.54 11.00 16.32
C PHE A 28 -5.92 12.07 15.42
N HIS A 29 -6.71 13.05 15.03
CA HIS A 29 -6.21 14.20 14.28
C HIS A 29 -5.28 15.06 15.13
N SER A 30 -4.27 15.65 14.53
CA SER A 30 -3.32 16.53 15.20
C SER A 30 -2.81 17.61 14.25
N ASP A 31 -2.35 18.70 14.82
CA ASP A 31 -1.53 19.67 14.10
C ASP A 31 -0.18 19.02 13.72
N ALA A 32 0.16 19.09 12.45
CA ALA A 32 1.45 18.61 11.91
C ALA A 32 2.48 19.75 11.77
N GLY A 33 2.08 20.97 12.11
CA GLY A 33 2.86 22.19 11.93
C GLY A 33 2.75 22.76 10.51
N SER A 34 3.16 24.01 10.37
CA SER A 34 3.16 24.74 9.08
C SER A 34 1.76 24.86 8.42
N GLY A 35 0.69 24.80 9.22
CA GLY A 35 -0.68 24.92 8.74
C GLY A 35 -1.27 23.64 8.15
N TYR A 36 -0.62 22.50 8.34
CA TYR A 36 -1.10 21.18 7.89
C TYR A 36 -1.60 20.33 9.06
N SER A 37 -2.55 19.45 8.76
CA SER A 37 -3.00 18.41 9.67
C SER A 37 -2.20 17.13 9.52
N GLY A 38 -2.14 16.35 10.62
CA GLY A 38 -1.50 15.04 10.66
C GLY A 38 -2.24 14.09 11.58
N VAL A 39 -1.68 12.90 11.72
CA VAL A 39 -2.23 11.83 12.54
C VAL A 39 -1.35 11.63 13.77
N ASN A 40 -1.89 11.89 14.94
CA ASN A 40 -1.22 11.51 16.19
C ASN A 40 -1.41 10.02 16.43
N TYR A 41 -0.33 9.34 16.74
CA TYR A 41 -0.31 7.95 17.19
C TYR A 41 0.34 7.86 18.56
N SER A 42 -0.36 7.25 19.50
CA SER A 42 0.09 7.09 20.89
C SER A 42 -0.04 5.66 21.38
N ARG A 43 0.89 5.28 22.24
CA ARG A 43 0.85 4.04 23.05
C ARG A 43 0.76 4.40 24.52
N LEU A 44 -0.27 3.91 25.19
CA LEU A 44 -0.40 3.95 26.65
C LEU A 44 -0.13 2.56 27.21
N LYS A 45 0.82 2.47 28.12
CA LYS A 45 1.15 1.21 28.81
C LYS A 45 0.60 1.19 30.22
N LYS A 46 0.04 0.06 30.61
CA LYS A 46 -0.42 -0.15 31.97
C LYS A 46 0.76 -0.34 32.92
N ASN A 47 0.82 0.44 33.99
CA ASN A 47 1.81 0.33 35.06
C ASN A 47 1.08 0.26 36.41
N GLY A 48 0.96 -0.93 36.96
CA GLY A 48 0.09 -1.19 38.12
C GLY A 48 -1.36 -0.88 37.81
N SER A 49 -2.00 0.03 38.57
CA SER A 49 -3.37 0.53 38.30
C SER A 49 -3.44 1.70 37.38
N ASN A 50 -2.33 2.31 36.99
CA ASN A 50 -2.28 3.53 36.19
C ASN A 50 -1.91 3.27 34.74
N TRP A 51 -2.38 4.15 33.83
CA TRP A 51 -1.94 4.19 32.46
C TRP A 51 -0.92 5.31 32.28
N GLN A 52 0.17 5.04 31.57
CA GLN A 52 1.24 5.99 31.31
C GLN A 52 1.47 6.10 29.79
N LEU A 53 1.67 7.30 29.31
CA LEU A 53 2.09 7.54 27.93
C LEU A 53 3.48 6.95 27.75
N GLN A 54 3.60 5.93 26.91
CA GLN A 54 4.87 5.27 26.59
C GLN A 54 5.53 5.92 25.36
N ASN A 55 4.75 6.12 24.30
CA ASN A 55 5.21 6.68 23.05
C ASN A 55 4.15 7.59 22.45
N ASN A 56 4.61 8.62 21.75
CA ASN A 56 3.75 9.53 20.98
C ASN A 56 4.51 10.07 19.78
N LYS A 57 3.83 10.19 18.65
CA LYS A 57 4.33 10.89 17.46
C LYS A 57 3.21 11.43 16.61
N VAL A 58 3.52 12.42 15.79
CA VAL A 58 2.65 12.91 14.72
C VAL A 58 3.18 12.36 13.39
N ILE A 59 2.42 11.49 12.77
CA ILE A 59 2.65 10.99 11.42
C ILE A 59 2.17 12.08 10.45
N LYS A 60 3.05 12.51 9.57
CA LYS A 60 2.79 13.60 8.63
C LYS A 60 3.43 13.35 7.28
N ILE A 61 2.86 13.92 6.24
CA ILE A 61 3.44 13.95 4.90
C ILE A 61 3.65 15.42 4.54
N THR A 62 4.87 15.78 4.19
CA THR A 62 5.23 17.17 3.87
C THR A 62 4.30 17.74 2.80
N GLY A 63 3.71 18.92 3.08
CA GLY A 63 2.83 19.63 2.15
C GLY A 63 1.45 18.99 1.95
N LYS A 64 1.00 18.12 2.86
CA LYS A 64 -0.30 17.45 2.77
C LYS A 64 -1.06 17.52 4.09
N ASP A 65 -2.38 17.63 3.96
CA ASP A 65 -3.31 17.43 5.08
C ASP A 65 -3.67 15.95 5.16
N CYS A 66 -3.48 15.37 6.35
CA CYS A 66 -3.79 13.97 6.62
C CYS A 66 -4.78 13.87 7.80
N ALA A 67 -5.83 13.08 7.62
CA ALA A 67 -6.96 13.04 8.54
C ALA A 67 -7.65 11.67 8.53
N PHE A 68 -8.65 11.52 9.42
CA PHE A 68 -9.51 10.34 9.55
C PHE A 68 -8.71 9.04 9.70
N PRO A 69 -7.82 8.97 10.71
CA PRO A 69 -7.02 7.78 10.92
C PRO A 69 -7.83 6.62 11.45
N SER A 70 -7.39 5.42 11.08
CA SER A 70 -7.75 4.17 11.72
C SER A 70 -6.50 3.30 11.94
N ILE A 71 -6.56 2.36 12.87
CA ILE A 71 -5.40 1.60 13.31
C ILE A 71 -5.75 0.14 13.60
N ALA A 72 -4.87 -0.78 13.19
CA ALA A 72 -4.98 -2.18 13.59
C ALA A 72 -3.62 -2.77 13.93
N SER A 73 -3.60 -3.79 14.80
CA SER A 73 -2.40 -4.56 15.10
C SER A 73 -1.87 -5.24 13.83
N MET A 74 -0.56 -5.14 13.61
CA MET A 74 0.14 -5.76 12.49
C MET A 74 1.40 -6.53 12.93
N GLY A 75 1.46 -6.90 14.21
CA GLY A 75 2.55 -7.71 14.77
C GLY A 75 2.45 -9.19 14.42
N TRP A 76 3.59 -9.88 14.47
CA TRP A 76 3.68 -11.32 14.24
C TRP A 76 3.22 -12.15 15.43
N THR A 77 3.31 -11.60 16.61
CA THR A 77 2.95 -12.27 17.87
C THR A 77 1.97 -11.41 18.67
N ASN A 78 1.40 -11.97 19.72
CA ASN A 78 0.54 -11.22 20.66
C ASN A 78 1.30 -10.24 21.57
N THR A 79 2.63 -10.21 21.50
CA THR A 79 3.47 -9.25 22.22
C THR A 79 4.08 -8.19 21.33
N ASP A 80 4.08 -8.41 20.02
CA ASP A 80 4.59 -7.48 19.01
C ASP A 80 3.63 -6.31 18.85
N GLN A 81 4.05 -5.13 19.26
CA GLN A 81 3.27 -3.89 19.29
C GLN A 81 3.21 -3.18 17.93
N SER A 82 3.65 -3.84 16.86
CA SER A 82 3.58 -3.29 15.50
C SER A 82 2.14 -3.02 15.09
N ALA A 83 1.94 -1.91 14.38
CA ALA A 83 0.62 -1.45 13.96
C ALA A 83 0.65 -0.92 12.52
N LEU A 84 -0.46 -1.08 11.81
CA LEU A 84 -0.75 -0.37 10.58
C LEU A 84 -1.71 0.77 10.89
N ILE A 85 -1.34 1.97 10.46
CA ILE A 85 -2.15 3.17 10.59
C ILE A 85 -2.54 3.59 9.18
N HIS A 86 -3.83 3.60 8.92
CA HIS A 86 -4.43 4.06 7.67
C HIS A 86 -5.03 5.45 7.88
N PHE A 87 -4.99 6.31 6.87
CA PHE A 87 -5.54 7.65 6.92
C PHE A 87 -5.79 8.21 5.52
N LEU A 88 -6.57 9.27 5.45
CA LEU A 88 -6.85 9.99 4.21
C LEU A 88 -5.94 11.21 4.11
N CYS A 89 -5.44 11.50 2.90
CA CYS A 89 -4.63 12.69 2.65
C CYS A 89 -5.04 13.41 1.39
N SER A 90 -4.87 14.73 1.40
CA SER A 90 -5.00 15.60 0.22
C SER A 90 -3.98 16.73 0.26
N SER A 91 -3.81 17.41 -0.86
CA SER A 91 -3.01 18.62 -0.98
C SER A 91 -3.39 19.43 -2.20
N ASN A 92 -2.73 20.56 -2.41
CA ASN A 92 -2.89 21.34 -3.64
C ASN A 92 -2.43 20.60 -4.91
N SER A 93 -1.59 19.56 -4.76
CA SER A 93 -1.07 18.74 -5.85
C SER A 93 -1.66 17.35 -5.96
N ASP A 94 -2.28 16.85 -4.87
CA ASP A 94 -2.88 15.51 -4.83
C ASP A 94 -4.38 15.60 -4.56
N PHE A 95 -5.16 14.82 -5.29
CA PHE A 95 -6.55 14.59 -4.95
C PHE A 95 -6.69 13.79 -3.66
N PRO A 96 -7.82 13.95 -2.93
CA PRO A 96 -8.06 13.19 -1.71
C PRO A 96 -7.93 11.70 -1.94
N GLY A 97 -7.07 11.02 -1.19
CA GLY A 97 -6.75 9.61 -1.37
C GLY A 97 -6.41 8.92 -0.04
N MET A 98 -6.22 7.61 -0.13
CA MET A 98 -5.93 6.74 1.01
C MET A 98 -4.45 6.44 1.10
N ARG A 99 -3.91 6.52 2.31
CA ARG A 99 -2.50 6.18 2.63
C ARG A 99 -2.42 5.30 3.86
N ALA A 100 -1.31 4.62 4.03
CA ALA A 100 -1.02 3.87 5.24
C ALA A 100 0.46 3.99 5.62
N VAL A 101 0.73 3.84 6.92
CA VAL A 101 2.05 3.78 7.51
C VAL A 101 2.11 2.58 8.43
N PHE A 102 3.17 1.81 8.34
CA PHE A 102 3.50 0.79 9.31
C PHE A 102 4.37 1.39 10.41
N VAL A 103 4.08 1.08 11.66
CA VAL A 103 4.94 1.41 12.80
C VAL A 103 5.33 0.12 13.49
N ASN A 104 6.62 -0.17 13.53
CA ASN A 104 7.14 -1.41 14.10
C ASN A 104 7.07 -1.43 15.64
N ASP A 105 7.48 -2.55 16.24
CA ASP A 105 7.50 -2.76 17.70
C ASP A 105 8.34 -1.68 18.42
N ASN A 106 9.45 -1.25 17.83
CA ASN A 106 10.34 -0.20 18.34
C ASN A 106 9.85 1.24 18.09
N PHE A 107 8.59 1.41 17.67
CA PHE A 107 8.00 2.71 17.37
C PHE A 107 8.66 3.47 16.21
N GLN A 108 9.30 2.77 15.28
CA GLN A 108 9.83 3.32 14.05
C GLN A 108 8.79 3.19 12.93
N GLU A 109 8.61 4.26 12.16
CA GLU A 109 7.64 4.29 11.07
C GLU A 109 8.28 4.00 9.72
N SER A 110 7.53 3.36 8.84
CA SER A 110 7.85 3.24 7.42
C SER A 110 7.56 4.53 6.68
N ASN A 111 8.06 4.65 5.46
CA ASN A 111 7.52 5.63 4.52
C ASN A 111 6.02 5.37 4.27
N PRO A 112 5.22 6.44 4.07
CA PRO A 112 3.81 6.29 3.75
C PRO A 112 3.61 5.60 2.40
N ILE A 113 2.78 4.56 2.37
CA ILE A 113 2.38 3.89 1.13
C ILE A 113 1.08 4.49 0.59
N MET A 114 0.97 4.58 -0.73
CA MET A 114 -0.28 4.93 -1.40
C MET A 114 -1.17 3.69 -1.48
N VAL A 115 -2.29 3.71 -0.75
CA VAL A 115 -3.28 2.62 -0.79
C VAL A 115 -4.24 2.83 -1.97
N LYS A 116 -4.71 4.07 -2.15
CA LYS A 116 -5.56 4.45 -3.27
C LYS A 116 -5.38 5.93 -3.57
N ALA A 117 -4.90 6.24 -4.77
CA ALA A 117 -4.84 7.61 -5.25
C ALA A 117 -6.24 8.14 -5.56
N GLY A 118 -6.49 9.40 -5.23
CA GLY A 118 -7.67 10.12 -5.73
C GLY A 118 -7.57 10.35 -7.24
N THR A 119 -8.71 10.38 -7.91
CA THR A 119 -8.82 10.64 -9.36
C THR A 119 -9.54 11.96 -9.68
N GLY A 120 -10.02 12.64 -8.64
CA GLY A 120 -10.69 13.92 -8.74
C GLY A 120 -10.85 14.57 -7.37
N TYR A 121 -11.28 15.82 -7.33
CA TYR A 121 -11.59 16.52 -6.08
C TYR A 121 -13.01 16.18 -5.61
N ALA A 122 -13.28 16.40 -4.33
CA ALA A 122 -14.60 16.23 -3.75
C ALA A 122 -15.19 17.63 -3.41
N SER A 123 -16.36 17.94 -3.94
CA SER A 123 -17.06 19.21 -3.67
C SER A 123 -18.59 19.06 -3.63
N VAL A 124 -19.06 17.90 -3.18
CA VAL A 124 -20.49 17.53 -3.30
C VAL A 124 -21.40 18.33 -2.39
N PHE A 125 -20.93 18.75 -1.22
CA PHE A 125 -21.72 19.49 -0.24
C PHE A 125 -20.94 20.68 0.34
N PRO A 126 -20.59 21.69 -0.49
CA PRO A 126 -19.84 22.84 0.01
C PRO A 126 -20.73 23.71 0.91
N GLN A 127 -20.24 24.01 2.11
CA GLN A 127 -20.82 24.99 3.02
C GLN A 127 -19.72 25.98 3.41
N ASN A 128 -19.96 27.28 3.16
CA ASN A 128 -19.01 28.34 3.50
C ASN A 128 -17.57 28.13 3.00
N GLY A 129 -17.40 27.59 1.78
CA GLY A 129 -16.09 27.30 1.22
C GLY A 129 -15.45 25.99 1.70
N VAL A 130 -16.16 25.19 2.49
CA VAL A 130 -15.67 23.90 3.02
C VAL A 130 -16.61 22.78 2.60
N THR A 131 -16.06 21.68 2.12
CA THR A 131 -16.80 20.45 1.84
C THR A 131 -16.64 19.47 2.99
N ARG A 132 -17.74 18.87 3.43
CA ARG A 132 -17.67 17.72 4.34
C ARG A 132 -16.93 16.58 3.67
N TRP A 133 -15.96 16.02 4.40
CA TRP A 133 -15.13 14.95 3.92
C TRP A 133 -14.86 13.94 5.04
N GLY A 134 -14.81 12.66 4.71
CA GLY A 134 -14.44 11.62 5.65
C GLY A 134 -15.55 11.31 6.66
N ASP A 135 -15.37 11.67 7.87
CA ASP A 135 -15.96 11.32 9.15
C ASP A 135 -15.30 10.04 9.73
N TYR A 136 -15.10 9.00 8.93
CA TYR A 136 -14.52 7.74 9.40
C TYR A 136 -13.69 7.05 8.30
N SER A 137 -12.71 6.29 8.75
CA SER A 137 -12.04 5.23 8.00
C SER A 137 -12.03 3.96 8.86
N GLY A 138 -11.54 2.86 8.36
CA GLY A 138 -11.49 1.62 9.13
C GLY A 138 -10.21 0.83 8.88
N ALA A 139 -9.72 0.17 9.92
CA ALA A 139 -8.65 -0.81 9.85
C ALA A 139 -9.04 -2.03 10.69
N SER A 140 -8.87 -3.21 10.17
CA SER A 140 -9.18 -4.46 10.88
C SER A 140 -8.16 -5.54 10.56
N ARG A 141 -7.60 -6.16 11.61
CA ARG A 141 -6.70 -7.29 11.46
C ARG A 141 -7.46 -8.52 10.95
N GLU A 142 -6.91 -9.18 9.93
CA GLU A 142 -7.34 -10.51 9.50
C GLU A 142 -6.77 -11.55 10.48
N LEU A 143 -7.61 -12.20 11.29
CA LEU A 143 -7.17 -13.07 12.40
C LEU A 143 -6.71 -14.36 11.77
N ASN A 144 -6.74 -15.08 11.09
CA ASN A 144 -6.24 -16.40 10.64
C ASN A 144 -5.33 -16.31 9.39
N ALA A 145 -4.81 -15.13 9.10
CA ALA A 145 -3.86 -15.00 8.01
C ALA A 145 -2.50 -15.62 8.37
N SER A 146 -1.84 -16.23 7.40
CA SER A 146 -0.50 -16.82 7.58
C SER A 146 0.60 -15.79 7.83
N VAL A 147 0.35 -14.54 7.46
CA VAL A 147 1.21 -13.37 7.72
C VAL A 147 0.36 -12.26 8.30
N PRO A 148 0.92 -11.35 9.11
CA PRO A 148 0.17 -10.20 9.61
C PRO A 148 -0.49 -9.45 8.46
N THR A 149 -1.79 -9.30 8.55
CA THR A 149 -2.62 -8.76 7.48
C THR A 149 -3.69 -7.86 8.06
N VAL A 150 -3.87 -6.70 7.44
CA VAL A 150 -4.89 -5.70 7.81
C VAL A 150 -5.71 -5.33 6.60
N TRP A 151 -7.02 -5.35 6.75
CA TRP A 151 -7.96 -4.75 5.83
C TRP A 151 -8.16 -3.30 6.21
N VAL A 152 -8.07 -2.40 5.23
CA VAL A 152 -8.34 -0.97 5.41
C VAL A 152 -9.48 -0.54 4.52
N PHE A 153 -10.27 0.38 5.04
CA PHE A 153 -11.42 0.98 4.36
C PHE A 153 -11.33 2.50 4.44
N GLY A 154 -11.58 3.19 3.34
CA GLY A 154 -11.58 4.64 3.32
C GLY A 154 -12.18 5.19 2.04
N MET A 155 -12.11 6.50 1.92
CA MET A 155 -12.67 7.27 0.80
C MET A 155 -11.56 7.86 -0.05
N TYR A 156 -11.86 8.08 -1.33
CA TYR A 156 -11.01 8.86 -2.22
C TYR A 156 -11.86 9.74 -3.15
N GLY A 157 -11.29 10.85 -3.61
CA GLY A 157 -11.94 11.74 -4.56
C GLY A 157 -12.04 11.13 -5.94
N ASN A 158 -13.21 11.25 -6.57
CA ASN A 158 -13.54 10.66 -7.87
C ASN A 158 -13.69 11.73 -8.97
N THR A 159 -13.63 11.32 -10.22
CA THR A 159 -13.61 12.18 -11.42
C THR A 159 -14.80 13.13 -11.58
N ASN A 160 -15.93 12.85 -10.97
CA ASN A 160 -17.15 13.67 -11.05
C ASN A 160 -17.35 14.62 -9.88
N ASN A 161 -16.29 15.11 -9.26
CA ASN A 161 -16.31 15.95 -8.06
C ASN A 161 -16.98 15.28 -6.86
N THR A 162 -17.08 13.97 -6.88
CA THR A 162 -17.68 13.12 -5.87
C THR A 162 -16.60 12.38 -5.10
N TRP A 163 -17.03 11.44 -4.30
CA TRP A 163 -16.17 10.51 -3.59
C TRP A 163 -16.66 9.08 -3.80
N THR A 164 -15.80 8.14 -3.56
CA THR A 164 -16.14 6.72 -3.50
C THR A 164 -15.28 6.00 -2.48
N ASN A 165 -15.69 4.82 -2.10
CA ASN A 165 -15.00 4.01 -1.11
C ASN A 165 -14.04 3.03 -1.78
N ASN A 166 -13.00 2.65 -1.05
CA ASN A 166 -12.09 1.59 -1.42
C ASN A 166 -11.76 0.72 -0.22
N PHE A 167 -11.67 -0.58 -0.46
CA PHE A 167 -11.13 -1.56 0.47
C PHE A 167 -9.79 -2.05 -0.06
N ALA A 168 -8.83 -2.19 0.83
CA ALA A 168 -7.53 -2.75 0.47
C ALA A 168 -7.05 -3.72 1.55
N LYS A 169 -6.39 -4.76 1.12
CA LYS A 169 -5.71 -5.73 1.97
C LYS A 169 -4.22 -5.43 1.96
N ILE A 170 -3.66 -5.20 3.14
CA ILE A 170 -2.24 -4.90 3.33
C ILE A 170 -1.65 -6.01 4.21
N SER A 171 -0.66 -6.71 3.68
CA SER A 171 0.01 -7.80 4.39
C SER A 171 1.49 -7.49 4.56
N THR A 172 2.09 -7.95 5.65
CA THR A 172 3.54 -7.99 5.76
C THR A 172 4.07 -9.14 4.89
N GLY A 173 4.27 -8.91 3.58
CA GLY A 173 5.38 -9.57 2.93
C GLY A 173 6.66 -8.98 3.52
N ALA A 174 7.82 -9.58 3.39
CA ALA A 174 9.03 -8.98 3.92
C ALA A 174 9.06 -7.47 3.58
N TRP A 175 8.82 -6.61 4.60
CA TRP A 175 8.93 -5.18 4.39
C TRP A 175 10.38 -4.93 3.98
N PRO A 176 10.65 -4.26 2.88
CA PRO A 176 11.98 -3.79 2.62
C PRO A 176 12.34 -2.86 3.78
N THR A 177 13.34 -3.23 4.55
CA THR A 177 13.87 -2.44 5.67
C THR A 177 14.57 -1.15 5.22
N ASP A 178 14.68 -0.97 3.91
CA ASP A 178 15.06 0.27 3.24
C ASP A 178 14.19 0.43 1.99
N VAL A 179 13.21 1.31 2.05
CA VAL A 179 12.69 1.93 0.83
C VAL A 179 13.57 3.16 0.58
N GLU A 180 14.64 2.99 -0.18
CA GLU A 180 15.07 4.10 -1.03
C GLU A 180 13.84 4.60 -1.77
N ASP A 181 13.64 5.92 -1.78
CA ASP A 181 12.69 6.56 -2.67
C ASP A 181 12.76 5.86 -4.02
N VAL A 182 11.77 5.05 -4.34
CA VAL A 182 11.53 4.70 -5.73
C VAL A 182 11.06 6.02 -6.35
N GLN A 183 12.04 6.86 -6.70
CA GLN A 183 11.86 7.78 -7.80
C GLN A 183 11.10 6.99 -8.86
N GLU A 184 10.01 7.53 -9.36
CA GLU A 184 9.42 7.11 -10.63
C GLU A 184 10.52 7.21 -11.69
N ASN A 185 11.42 6.26 -11.67
CA ASN A 185 12.48 6.13 -12.62
C ASN A 185 12.08 5.03 -13.58
N THR A 186 11.66 5.50 -14.74
CA THR A 186 11.61 4.75 -15.99
C THR A 186 11.05 3.34 -15.79
N GLU A 187 9.75 3.24 -16.06
CA GLU A 187 8.99 2.01 -16.15
C GLU A 187 9.83 0.92 -16.82
N SER A 188 10.31 -0.03 -16.03
CA SER A 188 10.73 -1.31 -16.58
C SER A 188 9.52 -1.93 -17.24
N LYS A 189 9.37 -1.74 -18.55
CA LYS A 189 8.21 -2.25 -19.29
C LYS A 189 8.40 -3.73 -19.47
N VAL A 190 7.57 -4.52 -18.78
CA VAL A 190 7.41 -5.93 -19.05
C VAL A 190 6.13 -6.10 -19.82
N GLN A 191 6.19 -6.77 -20.96
CA GLN A 191 5.02 -7.12 -21.76
C GLN A 191 5.09 -8.60 -22.12
N VAL A 192 3.98 -9.31 -21.97
CA VAL A 192 3.84 -10.71 -22.36
C VAL A 192 2.75 -10.82 -23.40
N PHE A 193 3.08 -11.32 -24.58
CA PHE A 193 2.13 -11.42 -25.69
C PHE A 193 2.36 -12.66 -26.56
N PRO A 194 1.31 -13.25 -27.12
CA PRO A 194 -0.08 -12.96 -26.82
C PRO A 194 -0.45 -13.34 -25.38
N ASN A 195 -1.43 -12.67 -24.82
CA ASN A 195 -2.06 -13.03 -23.56
C ASN A 195 -3.59 -12.89 -23.77
N PRO A 196 -4.36 -13.97 -23.85
CA PRO A 196 -4.04 -15.36 -23.50
C PRO A 196 -2.98 -16.04 -24.38
N ILE A 197 -2.22 -16.96 -23.73
CA ILE A 197 -1.19 -17.79 -24.36
C ILE A 197 -1.82 -19.10 -24.84
N GLU A 198 -1.70 -19.39 -26.13
CA GLU A 198 -2.20 -20.66 -26.70
C GLU A 198 -1.09 -21.69 -26.85
N ASP A 199 0.06 -21.31 -27.38
CA ASP A 199 1.19 -22.19 -27.65
C ASP A 199 2.54 -21.50 -27.42
N VAL A 200 2.83 -20.45 -28.17
CA VAL A 200 4.06 -19.66 -28.08
C VAL A 200 3.73 -18.27 -27.56
N TYR A 201 4.58 -17.73 -26.70
CA TYR A 201 4.48 -16.37 -26.21
C TYR A 201 5.84 -15.69 -26.17
N SER A 202 5.81 -14.37 -26.25
CA SER A 202 7.01 -13.55 -26.16
C SER A 202 6.96 -12.68 -24.90
N ILE A 203 8.12 -12.48 -24.32
CA ILE A 203 8.33 -11.56 -23.19
C ILE A 203 9.26 -10.47 -23.67
N GLN A 204 8.77 -9.24 -23.64
CA GLN A 204 9.56 -8.04 -23.89
C GLN A 204 9.90 -7.38 -22.56
N LEU A 205 11.18 -7.12 -22.34
CA LEU A 205 11.72 -6.50 -21.13
C LEU A 205 12.51 -5.25 -21.50
N ASP A 206 12.17 -4.12 -20.92
CA ASP A 206 13.03 -2.92 -20.97
C ASP A 206 13.69 -2.74 -19.59
N LEU A 207 15.00 -3.02 -19.52
CA LEU A 207 15.73 -3.03 -18.26
C LEU A 207 16.51 -1.75 -18.02
N PRO A 208 16.48 -1.22 -16.79
CA PRO A 208 17.20 0.00 -16.40
C PRO A 208 18.72 -0.21 -16.35
N GLU A 209 19.17 -1.45 -16.15
CA GLU A 209 20.59 -1.85 -16.05
C GLU A 209 20.82 -3.25 -16.58
N SER A 210 22.07 -3.59 -16.85
CA SER A 210 22.48 -4.96 -17.21
C SER A 210 22.56 -5.81 -15.96
N GLY A 211 22.14 -7.08 -16.04
CA GLY A 211 22.16 -7.96 -14.89
C GLY A 211 21.69 -9.37 -15.18
N LYS A 212 21.70 -10.22 -14.16
CA LYS A 212 21.13 -11.56 -14.23
C LYS A 212 19.62 -11.46 -14.06
N ILE A 213 18.88 -11.80 -15.14
CA ILE A 213 17.43 -11.96 -15.07
C ILE A 213 17.07 -13.39 -14.72
N GLU A 214 16.08 -13.56 -13.86
CA GLU A 214 15.41 -14.83 -13.59
C GLU A 214 13.91 -14.65 -13.72
N ILE A 215 13.25 -15.59 -14.41
CA ILE A 215 11.80 -15.57 -14.64
C ILE A 215 11.23 -16.89 -14.13
N ASP A 216 10.39 -16.81 -13.12
CA ASP A 216 9.74 -17.94 -12.48
C ASP A 216 8.23 -17.90 -12.71
N LEU A 217 7.62 -19.07 -12.89
CA LEU A 217 6.16 -19.20 -13.04
C LEU A 217 5.55 -19.79 -11.78
N PHE A 218 4.46 -19.14 -11.33
CA PHE A 218 3.66 -19.55 -10.18
C PHE A 218 2.19 -19.73 -10.58
N ASP A 219 1.48 -20.61 -9.89
CA ASP A 219 0.03 -20.68 -9.98
C ASP A 219 -0.63 -19.56 -9.14
N MET A 220 -1.95 -19.40 -9.24
CA MET A 220 -2.69 -18.35 -8.52
C MET A 220 -2.72 -18.54 -7.00
N ASN A 221 -2.28 -19.69 -6.49
CA ASN A 221 -2.12 -19.95 -5.06
C ASN A 221 -0.70 -19.64 -4.56
N GLY A 222 0.18 -19.12 -5.45
CA GLY A 222 1.57 -18.80 -5.14
C GLY A 222 2.50 -20.02 -5.12
N ARG A 223 2.06 -21.19 -5.60
CA ARG A 223 2.90 -22.38 -5.69
C ARG A 223 3.77 -22.27 -6.91
N PHE A 224 5.08 -22.50 -6.74
CA PHE A 224 6.05 -22.57 -7.83
C PHE A 224 5.67 -23.68 -8.84
N VAL A 225 5.64 -23.33 -10.11
CA VAL A 225 5.33 -24.25 -11.21
C VAL A 225 6.61 -24.65 -11.94
N ARG A 226 7.40 -23.68 -12.41
CA ARG A 226 8.67 -23.92 -13.09
C ARG A 226 9.53 -22.68 -13.24
N HIS A 227 10.81 -22.86 -13.49
CA HIS A 227 11.66 -21.84 -14.10
C HIS A 227 11.34 -21.68 -15.59
N VAL A 228 11.21 -20.44 -16.02
CA VAL A 228 10.99 -20.09 -17.44
C VAL A 228 12.31 -19.69 -18.10
N TYR A 229 13.10 -18.84 -17.42
CA TYR A 229 14.35 -18.33 -17.98
C TYR A 229 15.31 -17.83 -16.89
N ALA A 230 16.61 -17.98 -17.13
CA ALA A 230 17.66 -17.36 -16.34
C ALA A 230 18.89 -17.11 -17.22
N SER A 231 19.33 -15.85 -17.31
CA SER A 231 20.54 -15.48 -18.07
C SER A 231 21.04 -14.09 -17.68
N GLN A 232 22.29 -13.82 -18.02
CA GLN A 232 22.83 -12.47 -18.01
C GLN A 232 22.33 -11.73 -19.25
N ILE A 233 21.72 -10.55 -19.07
CA ILE A 233 21.19 -9.75 -20.17
C ILE A 233 21.61 -8.27 -20.05
N SER A 234 21.59 -7.57 -21.16
CA SER A 234 22.00 -6.17 -21.25
C SER A 234 20.88 -5.22 -20.89
N LYS A 235 21.24 -4.02 -20.42
CA LYS A 235 20.35 -2.88 -20.28
C LYS A 235 19.59 -2.60 -21.58
N GLY A 236 18.35 -2.13 -21.46
CA GLY A 236 17.46 -1.72 -22.56
C GLY A 236 16.51 -2.84 -22.97
N ASN A 237 16.01 -2.76 -24.19
CA ASN A 237 14.93 -3.60 -24.68
C ASN A 237 15.45 -5.00 -25.08
N ASN A 238 14.90 -6.02 -24.44
CA ASN A 238 15.20 -7.43 -24.69
C ASN A 238 13.91 -8.18 -25.04
N LEU A 239 13.94 -9.06 -26.03
CA LEU A 239 12.80 -9.86 -26.48
C LEU A 239 13.15 -11.34 -26.47
N PHE A 240 12.32 -12.13 -25.80
CA PHE A 240 12.47 -13.59 -25.71
C PHE A 240 11.17 -14.27 -26.12
N SER A 241 11.27 -15.45 -26.72
CA SER A 241 10.13 -16.27 -27.09
C SER A 241 10.19 -17.64 -26.41
N PHE A 242 9.05 -18.10 -25.92
CA PHE A 242 8.92 -19.33 -25.15
C PHE A 242 7.70 -20.14 -25.62
N ASN A 243 7.81 -21.47 -25.49
CA ASN A 243 6.66 -22.36 -25.62
C ASN A 243 5.96 -22.50 -24.27
N LYS A 244 4.62 -22.55 -24.28
CA LYS A 244 3.85 -22.77 -23.04
C LYS A 244 4.16 -24.12 -22.40
N GLY A 245 4.56 -25.11 -23.20
CA GLY A 245 4.79 -26.48 -22.72
C GLY A 245 3.51 -27.12 -22.14
N PRO A 246 3.62 -28.04 -21.18
CA PRO A 246 2.50 -28.79 -20.64
C PRO A 246 1.68 -28.03 -19.57
N LEU A 247 1.55 -26.69 -19.70
CA LEU A 247 0.72 -25.92 -18.79
C LEU A 247 -0.75 -26.16 -19.04
N ALA A 248 -1.49 -26.44 -17.97
CA ALA A 248 -2.96 -26.52 -18.02
C ALA A 248 -3.57 -25.16 -18.32
N ASN A 249 -4.78 -25.14 -18.88
CA ASN A 249 -5.53 -23.91 -19.05
C ASN A 249 -5.80 -23.29 -17.68
N GLY A 250 -5.56 -21.98 -17.55
CA GLY A 250 -5.71 -21.28 -16.28
C GLY A 250 -4.95 -19.97 -16.23
N GLN A 251 -4.94 -19.39 -15.05
CA GLN A 251 -4.21 -18.15 -14.76
C GLN A 251 -2.95 -18.46 -13.96
N TYR A 252 -1.87 -17.75 -14.29
CA TYR A 252 -0.57 -17.88 -13.68
C TYR A 252 0.06 -16.51 -13.46
N VAL A 253 1.14 -16.47 -12.68
CA VAL A 253 1.95 -15.28 -12.45
C VAL A 253 3.38 -15.56 -12.85
N LEU A 254 3.93 -14.75 -13.75
CA LEU A 254 5.37 -14.68 -14.03
C LEU A 254 6.01 -13.70 -13.05
N GLN A 255 6.96 -14.14 -12.27
CA GLN A 255 7.78 -13.32 -11.40
C GLN A 255 9.13 -13.07 -12.06
N PHE A 256 9.51 -11.80 -12.15
CA PHE A 256 10.77 -11.36 -12.71
C PHE A 256 11.69 -10.88 -11.60
N LYS A 257 12.93 -11.38 -11.60
CA LYS A 257 13.99 -10.95 -10.68
C LYS A 257 15.17 -10.44 -11.49
N LEU A 258 15.71 -9.29 -11.11
CA LEU A 258 16.96 -8.75 -11.65
C LEU A 258 18.01 -8.75 -10.53
N ASN A 259 19.16 -9.37 -10.75
CA ASN A 259 20.23 -9.50 -9.74
C ASN A 259 19.74 -10.09 -8.41
N ASN A 260 18.89 -11.14 -8.49
CA ASN A 260 18.21 -11.80 -7.37
C ASN A 260 17.15 -10.93 -6.62
N GLN A 261 16.87 -9.71 -7.09
CA GLN A 261 15.84 -8.86 -6.51
C GLN A 261 14.56 -8.91 -7.35
N PRO A 262 13.39 -9.20 -6.75
CA PRO A 262 12.12 -9.13 -7.47
C PRO A 262 11.85 -7.70 -7.96
N PHE A 263 11.52 -7.52 -9.24
CA PHE A 263 11.22 -6.20 -9.77
C PHE A 263 9.86 -6.09 -10.47
N LYS A 264 9.30 -7.22 -10.94
CA LYS A 264 7.98 -7.22 -11.60
C LYS A 264 7.28 -8.56 -11.44
N ASN A 265 5.96 -8.51 -11.35
CA ASN A 265 5.08 -9.66 -11.51
C ASN A 265 4.10 -9.37 -12.65
N GLU A 266 3.91 -10.33 -13.54
CA GLU A 266 2.99 -10.21 -14.67
C GLU A 266 2.01 -11.37 -14.71
N LYS A 267 0.71 -11.06 -14.78
CA LYS A 267 -0.35 -12.07 -14.83
C LYS A 267 -0.59 -12.53 -16.25
N ILE A 268 -0.57 -13.82 -16.45
CA ILE A 268 -0.83 -14.45 -17.74
C ILE A 268 -2.02 -15.40 -17.67
N SER A 269 -2.72 -15.51 -18.77
CA SER A 269 -3.77 -16.52 -18.99
C SER A 269 -3.28 -17.53 -20.02
N VAL A 270 -3.43 -18.80 -19.72
CA VAL A 270 -3.09 -19.90 -20.61
C VAL A 270 -4.37 -20.55 -21.13
N THR A 271 -4.48 -20.66 -22.43
CA THR A 271 -5.61 -21.29 -23.12
C THR A 271 -5.05 -22.24 -24.20
N GLY A 272 -5.93 -22.99 -24.85
CA GLY A 272 -5.57 -23.91 -25.92
C GLY A 272 -5.82 -25.38 -25.52
N ARG A 273 -5.84 -26.23 -26.52
CA ARG A 273 -6.07 -27.68 -26.38
C ARG A 273 -4.81 -28.42 -26.03
#